data_ef77e471580d03b2066eecc3fe4a955d
#
_entry.id   ef77e471580d03b2066eecc3fe4a955d
#
_cell.length_a   1.000
_cell.length_b   1.000
_cell.length_c   1.000
_cell.angle_alpha   90.00
_cell.angle_beta   90.00
_cell.angle_gamma   90.00
#
_symmetry.space_group_name_H-M   'P 1'
#
loop_
_entity.id
_entity.type
_entity.pdbx_description
1 polymer ?
#
loop_
_entity_poly.entity_id
_entity_poly.type
_entity_poly.pdbx_seq_one_letter_code
_entity_poly.pdbx_strand_id
1 'polypeptide(L)'
;MEQPLNLVLFSGTDDKLQAAAVLTAGAAALGKPVNIFLQYWALDSFRANRIALDHGLAPEAGAAGRIAVDDLAIAGQASWAETLRQAKDLGEVDIQACSLSMDLLKLDPSDLDRTIGVLRMIETLRRECAEHLVQALGGAR
;
A
#
# COMPACT_ATOMS: atom_id res chain seq x y z
N MET A 1 -15.07 -16.45 -11.82
CA MET A 1 -14.37 -15.78 -10.70
C MET A 1 -13.55 -14.63 -11.25
N GLU A 2 -13.76 -13.48 -10.75
CA GLU A 2 -12.91 -12.33 -11.10
C GLU A 2 -11.51 -12.53 -10.54
N GLN A 3 -10.51 -12.25 -11.36
CA GLN A 3 -9.12 -12.29 -10.93
C GLN A 3 -8.86 -11.15 -9.93
N PRO A 4 -8.15 -11.40 -8.82
CA PRO A 4 -7.82 -10.36 -7.87
C PRO A 4 -6.88 -9.31 -8.47
N LEU A 5 -6.99 -8.07 -7.97
CA LEU A 5 -5.96 -7.07 -8.20
C LEU A 5 -4.80 -7.33 -7.24
N ASN A 6 -3.62 -7.58 -7.77
CA ASN A 6 -2.42 -7.77 -6.98
C ASN A 6 -1.50 -6.56 -7.11
N LEU A 7 -1.18 -5.94 -5.98
CA LEU A 7 -0.29 -4.78 -5.89
C LEU A 7 0.95 -5.14 -5.07
N VAL A 8 2.12 -4.81 -5.60
CA VAL A 8 3.39 -4.90 -4.88
C VAL A 8 3.90 -3.49 -4.64
N LEU A 9 4.03 -3.10 -3.38
CA LEU A 9 4.48 -1.78 -2.98
C LEU A 9 5.84 -1.88 -2.29
N PHE A 10 6.79 -1.09 -2.75
CA PHE A 10 8.12 -0.99 -2.14
C PHE A 10 8.57 0.45 -1.86
N SER A 11 7.89 1.45 -2.39
CA SER A 11 8.10 2.85 -2.08
C SER A 11 7.08 3.34 -1.06
N GLY A 12 7.56 4.01 -0.02
CA GLY A 12 6.75 4.50 1.09
C GLY A 12 6.39 5.98 1.02
N THR A 13 6.55 6.64 -0.13
CA THR A 13 6.15 8.04 -0.29
C THR A 13 4.63 8.18 -0.36
N ASP A 14 4.09 9.27 0.16
CA ASP A 14 2.64 9.47 0.29
C ASP A 14 1.90 9.45 -1.05
N ASP A 15 2.48 10.01 -2.10
CA ASP A 15 1.89 10.01 -3.44
C ASP A 15 1.75 8.60 -4.03
N LYS A 16 2.75 7.74 -3.85
CA LYS A 16 2.70 6.36 -4.34
C LYS A 16 1.75 5.51 -3.52
N LEU A 17 1.73 5.69 -2.21
CA LEU A 17 0.77 5.02 -1.33
C LEU A 17 -0.66 5.49 -1.60
N GLN A 18 -0.86 6.78 -1.89
CA GLN A 18 -2.16 7.31 -2.29
C GLN A 18 -2.65 6.71 -3.61
N ALA A 19 -1.79 6.59 -4.61
CA ALA A 19 -2.12 5.95 -5.87
C ALA A 19 -2.57 4.50 -5.68
N ALA A 20 -1.83 3.74 -4.86
CA ALA A 20 -2.21 2.37 -4.51
C ALA A 20 -3.54 2.30 -3.75
N ALA A 21 -3.78 3.21 -2.83
CA ALA A 21 -5.02 3.28 -2.06
C ALA A 21 -6.23 3.57 -2.95
N VAL A 22 -6.12 4.48 -3.90
CA VAL A 22 -7.18 4.81 -4.88
C VAL A 22 -7.49 3.62 -5.77
N LEU A 23 -6.47 2.92 -6.29
CA LEU A 23 -6.67 1.70 -7.08
C LEU A 23 -7.37 0.62 -6.26
N THR A 24 -6.96 0.44 -5.02
CA THR A 24 -7.56 -0.53 -4.10
C THR A 24 -9.03 -0.21 -3.83
N ALA A 25 -9.34 1.05 -3.53
CA ALA A 25 -10.71 1.48 -3.29
C ALA A 25 -11.60 1.29 -4.54
N GLY A 26 -11.10 1.63 -5.71
CA GLY A 26 -11.81 1.42 -6.97
C GLY A 26 -12.08 -0.05 -7.25
N ALA A 27 -11.10 -0.93 -7.06
CA ALA A 27 -11.27 -2.37 -7.24
C ALA A 27 -12.26 -2.96 -6.22
N ALA A 28 -12.15 -2.58 -4.95
CA ALA A 28 -13.05 -3.03 -3.89
C ALA A 28 -14.50 -2.59 -4.16
N ALA A 29 -14.70 -1.35 -4.61
CA ALA A 29 -16.01 -0.83 -4.99
C ALA A 29 -16.66 -1.60 -6.16
N LEU A 30 -15.84 -2.18 -7.04
CA LEU A 30 -16.29 -3.05 -8.13
C LEU A 30 -16.45 -4.52 -7.71
N GLY A 31 -16.30 -4.84 -6.42
CA GLY A 31 -16.39 -6.21 -5.91
C GLY A 31 -15.18 -7.08 -6.24
N LYS A 32 -14.08 -6.49 -6.68
CA LYS A 32 -12.86 -7.22 -7.04
C LYS A 32 -11.97 -7.40 -5.81
N PRO A 33 -11.54 -8.63 -5.48
CA PRO A 33 -10.58 -8.86 -4.39
C PRO A 33 -9.26 -8.14 -4.68
N VAL A 34 -8.62 -7.62 -3.64
CA VAL A 34 -7.33 -6.93 -3.74
C VAL A 34 -6.33 -7.55 -2.77
N ASN A 35 -5.16 -7.87 -3.28
CA ASN A 35 -4.00 -8.30 -2.48
C ASN A 35 -2.91 -7.25 -2.59
N ILE A 36 -2.44 -6.76 -1.45
CA ILE A 36 -1.35 -5.79 -1.36
C ILE A 36 -0.18 -6.45 -0.66
N PHE A 37 0.98 -6.45 -1.32
CA PHE A 37 2.21 -6.97 -0.75
C PHE A 37 3.18 -5.82 -0.47
N LEU A 38 3.57 -5.68 0.81
CA LEU A 38 4.42 -4.59 1.29
C LEU A 38 5.87 -5.03 1.41
N GLN A 39 6.76 -4.32 0.73
CA GLN A 39 8.20 -4.52 0.80
C GLN A 39 8.90 -3.22 1.20
N TYR A 40 10.10 -3.34 1.79
CA TYR A 40 11.01 -2.25 2.08
C TYR A 40 10.33 -1.02 2.71
N TRP A 41 10.43 0.12 2.04
CA TRP A 41 9.98 1.41 2.57
C TRP A 41 8.46 1.57 2.60
N ALA A 42 7.75 0.87 1.73
CA ALA A 42 6.29 0.78 1.84
C ALA A 42 5.88 0.13 3.15
N LEU A 43 6.52 -0.99 3.52
CA LEU A 43 6.26 -1.66 4.79
C LEU A 43 6.57 -0.75 5.99
N ASP A 44 7.67 -0.02 5.96
CA ASP A 44 8.05 0.92 7.04
C ASP A 44 6.99 2.01 7.26
N SER A 45 6.32 2.46 6.20
CA SER A 45 5.23 3.45 6.29
C SER A 45 3.98 2.92 7.00
N PHE A 46 3.79 1.60 7.06
CA PHE A 46 2.67 0.96 7.75
C PHE A 46 2.92 0.66 9.23
N ARG A 47 4.02 1.13 9.79
CA ARG A 47 4.23 1.02 11.24
C ARG A 47 3.21 1.85 11.99
N ALA A 48 2.72 1.34 13.11
CA ALA A 48 1.70 1.99 13.94
C ALA A 48 2.10 3.43 14.38
N ASN A 49 3.39 3.64 14.63
CA ASN A 49 3.94 4.94 15.02
C ASN A 49 4.31 5.85 13.83
N ARG A 50 4.13 5.41 12.59
CA ARG A 50 4.51 6.15 11.38
C ARG A 50 3.35 6.39 10.40
N ILE A 51 2.33 5.57 10.43
CA ILE A 51 1.26 5.55 9.43
C ILE A 51 0.55 6.91 9.26
N ALA A 52 0.50 7.71 10.31
CA ALA A 52 -0.11 9.04 10.30
C ALA A 52 0.88 10.18 10.02
N LEU A 53 2.16 9.87 9.82
CA LEU A 53 3.19 10.87 9.56
C LEU A 53 3.26 11.23 8.06
N ASP A 54 3.90 12.34 7.77
CA ASP A 54 4.29 12.71 6.40
C ASP A 54 5.48 11.83 5.97
N HIS A 55 5.30 11.10 4.88
CA HIS A 55 6.33 10.23 4.28
C HIS A 55 7.01 10.88 3.08
N GLY A 56 6.75 12.16 2.83
CA GLY A 56 7.27 12.88 1.69
C GLY A 56 6.64 12.46 0.36
N LEU A 57 7.12 13.06 -0.70
CA LEU A 57 6.70 12.78 -2.07
C LEU A 57 7.87 12.27 -2.89
N ALA A 58 7.57 11.63 -4.01
CA ALA A 58 8.57 11.26 -4.99
C ALA A 58 9.34 12.51 -5.48
N PRO A 59 10.66 12.41 -5.77
CA PRO A 59 11.48 13.55 -6.15
C PRO A 59 10.93 14.35 -7.35
N GLU A 60 10.30 13.68 -8.30
CA GLU A 60 9.68 14.28 -9.49
C GLU A 60 8.49 15.20 -9.17
N ALA A 61 7.89 15.11 -8.00
CA ALA A 61 6.81 15.99 -7.59
C ALA A 61 7.27 17.44 -7.43
N GLY A 62 8.48 17.64 -6.93
CA GLY A 62 9.04 18.96 -6.70
C GLY A 62 8.22 19.83 -5.74
N ALA A 63 8.52 21.11 -5.68
CA ALA A 63 7.81 22.05 -4.83
C ALA A 63 6.34 22.25 -5.25
N ALA A 64 6.05 22.24 -6.54
CA ALA A 64 4.68 22.37 -7.05
C ALA A 64 3.80 21.18 -6.65
N GLY A 65 4.34 19.97 -6.68
CA GLY A 65 3.65 18.78 -6.21
C GLY A 65 3.34 18.83 -4.72
N ARG A 66 4.27 19.33 -3.90
CA ARG A 66 4.03 19.52 -2.46
C ARG A 66 2.86 20.48 -2.20
N ILE A 67 2.84 21.63 -2.89
CA ILE A 67 1.75 22.58 -2.76
C ILE A 67 0.40 21.95 -3.15
N ALA A 68 0.37 21.22 -4.27
CA ALA A 68 -0.86 20.57 -4.73
C ALA A 68 -1.39 19.53 -3.74
N VAL A 69 -0.51 18.75 -3.12
CA VAL A 69 -0.89 17.75 -2.09
C VAL A 69 -1.41 18.45 -0.83
N ASP A 70 -0.76 19.51 -0.39
CA ASP A 70 -1.19 20.28 0.77
C ASP A 70 -2.56 20.92 0.55
N ASP A 71 -2.82 21.47 -0.64
CA ASP A 71 -4.12 22.02 -1.04
C ASP A 71 -5.24 20.97 -1.00
N LEU A 72 -4.96 19.77 -1.48
CA LEU A 72 -5.91 18.65 -1.43
C LEU A 72 -6.21 18.22 0.02
N ALA A 73 -5.21 18.17 0.88
CA ALA A 73 -5.39 17.86 2.29
C ALA A 73 -6.24 18.93 3.00
N ILE A 74 -6.01 20.22 2.70
CA ILE A 74 -6.81 21.33 3.21
C ILE A 74 -8.26 21.24 2.70
N ALA A 75 -8.47 20.78 1.47
CA ALA A 75 -9.79 20.56 0.89
C ALA A 75 -10.51 19.32 1.46
N GLY A 76 -9.88 18.58 2.38
CA GLY A 76 -10.48 17.45 3.07
C GLY A 76 -10.31 16.09 2.38
N GLN A 77 -9.36 15.95 1.46
CA GLN A 77 -9.05 14.65 0.88
C GLN A 77 -8.53 13.69 1.95
N ALA A 78 -9.09 12.47 1.98
CA ALA A 78 -8.64 11.43 2.88
C ALA A 78 -7.17 11.03 2.63
N SER A 79 -6.44 10.71 3.69
CA SER A 79 -5.09 10.15 3.57
C SER A 79 -5.12 8.77 2.90
N TRP A 80 -3.98 8.32 2.41
CA TRP A 80 -3.87 6.98 1.82
C TRP A 80 -4.25 5.87 2.83
N ALA A 81 -3.88 6.03 4.10
CA ALA A 81 -4.22 5.06 5.14
C ALA A 81 -5.73 5.01 5.41
N GLU A 82 -6.37 6.16 5.44
CA GLU A 82 -7.82 6.25 5.61
C GLU A 82 -8.57 5.70 4.40
N THR A 83 -8.11 5.99 3.19
CA THR A 83 -8.65 5.43 1.95
C THR A 83 -8.55 3.90 1.92
N LEU A 84 -7.42 3.34 2.38
CA LEU A 84 -7.27 1.87 2.50
C LEU A 84 -8.22 1.26 3.53
N ARG A 85 -8.44 1.92 4.67
CA ARG A 85 -9.42 1.46 5.66
C ARG A 85 -10.83 1.45 5.08
N GLN A 86 -11.21 2.50 4.39
CA GLN A 86 -12.49 2.57 3.68
C GLN A 86 -12.62 1.48 2.61
N ALA A 87 -11.56 1.20 1.88
CA ALA A 87 -11.56 0.11 0.90
C ALA A 87 -11.79 -1.27 1.53
N LYS A 88 -11.24 -1.52 2.71
CA LYS A 88 -11.49 -2.75 3.48
C LYS A 88 -12.93 -2.89 3.93
N ASP A 89 -13.58 -1.78 4.23
CA ASP A 89 -15.02 -1.77 4.58
C ASP A 89 -15.91 -2.02 3.35
N LEU A 90 -15.43 -1.68 2.15
CA LEU A 90 -16.15 -1.87 0.91
C LEU A 90 -16.03 -3.27 0.32
N GLY A 91 -14.91 -3.94 0.52
CA GLY A 91 -14.63 -5.21 -0.14
C GLY A 91 -13.50 -6.01 0.48
N GLU A 92 -13.13 -7.08 -0.20
CA GLU A 92 -12.08 -8.00 0.23
C GLU A 92 -10.70 -7.40 -0.12
N VAL A 93 -9.98 -6.93 0.90
CA VAL A 93 -8.64 -6.35 0.78
C VAL A 93 -7.71 -7.01 1.77
N ASP A 94 -6.74 -7.76 1.26
CA ASP A 94 -5.68 -8.38 2.05
C ASP A 94 -4.38 -7.60 1.90
N ILE A 95 -3.75 -7.26 3.04
CA ILE A 95 -2.45 -6.58 3.08
C ILE A 95 -1.45 -7.50 3.77
N GLN A 96 -0.37 -7.81 3.07
CA GLN A 96 0.65 -8.76 3.52
C GLN A 96 2.02 -8.10 3.59
N ALA A 97 2.76 -8.39 4.67
CA ALA A 97 4.12 -7.91 4.86
C ALA A 97 5.15 -8.92 4.35
N CYS A 98 6.16 -8.45 3.65
CA CYS A 98 7.33 -9.24 3.26
C CYS A 98 8.18 -9.56 4.50
N SER A 99 8.36 -10.85 4.82
CA SER A 99 9.16 -11.27 5.97
C SER A 99 10.64 -10.85 5.85
N LEU A 100 11.20 -10.90 4.65
CA LEU A 100 12.57 -10.45 4.44
C LEU A 100 12.71 -8.94 4.74
N SER A 101 11.74 -8.13 4.33
CA SER A 101 11.73 -6.70 4.65
C SER A 101 11.51 -6.45 6.15
N MET A 102 10.70 -7.27 6.82
CA MET A 102 10.54 -7.21 8.27
C MET A 102 11.85 -7.50 9.00
N ASP A 103 12.58 -8.53 8.57
CA ASP A 103 13.88 -8.86 9.14
C ASP A 103 14.91 -7.75 8.90
N LEU A 104 14.95 -7.22 7.67
CA LEU A 104 15.84 -6.11 7.31
C LEU A 104 15.60 -4.86 8.16
N LEU A 105 14.33 -4.51 8.36
CA LEU A 105 13.91 -3.34 9.11
C LEU A 105 13.79 -3.61 10.62
N LYS A 106 14.08 -4.84 11.06
CA LYS A 106 13.97 -5.30 12.45
C LYS A 106 12.58 -5.02 13.04
N LEU A 107 11.54 -5.35 12.27
CA LEU A 107 10.15 -5.18 12.66
C LEU A 107 9.57 -6.48 13.21
N ASP A 108 8.85 -6.37 14.31
CA ASP A 108 7.93 -7.38 14.81
C ASP A 108 6.52 -7.11 14.24
N PRO A 109 5.68 -8.14 14.03
CA PRO A 109 4.29 -7.92 13.60
C PRO A 109 3.50 -6.94 14.48
N SER A 110 3.85 -6.84 15.78
CA SER A 110 3.24 -5.87 16.70
C SER A 110 3.61 -4.40 16.42
N ASP A 111 4.67 -4.15 15.65
CA ASP A 111 5.07 -2.80 15.25
C ASP A 111 4.18 -2.23 14.13
N LEU A 112 3.42 -3.08 13.46
CA LEU A 112 2.58 -2.69 12.32
C LEU A 112 1.20 -2.22 12.77
N ASP A 113 0.60 -1.33 11.97
CA ASP A 113 -0.75 -0.83 12.25
C ASP A 113 -1.78 -1.96 12.14
N ARG A 114 -2.47 -2.22 13.24
CA ARG A 114 -3.45 -3.31 13.34
C ARG A 114 -4.74 -3.03 12.59
N THR A 115 -5.07 -1.77 12.36
CA THR A 115 -6.32 -1.40 11.67
C THR A 115 -6.28 -1.77 10.20
N ILE A 116 -5.08 -1.87 9.63
CA ILE A 116 -4.88 -2.28 8.24
C ILE A 116 -4.89 -3.80 8.11
N GLY A 117 -4.48 -4.52 9.15
CA GLY A 117 -4.46 -5.98 9.16
C GLY A 117 -3.40 -6.53 8.21
N VAL A 118 -2.21 -6.80 8.73
CA VAL A 118 -1.13 -7.42 7.96
C VAL A 118 -1.18 -8.92 8.18
N LEU A 119 -1.43 -9.68 7.12
CA LEU A 119 -1.36 -11.13 7.13
C LEU A 119 -0.02 -11.61 6.58
N ARG A 120 0.48 -12.70 7.13
CA ARG A 120 1.76 -13.34 6.75
C ARG A 120 1.68 -13.91 5.33
N MET A 121 2.65 -13.85 4.61
CA MET A 121 3.97 -14.20 4.18
C MET A 121 4.04 -14.91 2.83
N ILE A 122 5.24 -14.95 2.31
CA ILE A 122 5.86 -15.61 1.15
C ILE A 122 5.18 -16.89 0.60
N GLU A 123 4.55 -17.71 1.40
CA GLU A 123 3.90 -18.93 0.92
C GLU A 123 2.68 -18.67 0.04
N THR A 124 1.95 -17.60 0.33
CA THR A 124 0.81 -17.18 -0.50
C THR A 124 1.31 -16.63 -1.84
N LEU A 125 2.43 -15.90 -1.84
CA LEU A 125 3.08 -15.42 -3.07
C LEU A 125 3.57 -16.56 -3.97
N ARG A 126 4.07 -17.65 -3.41
CA ARG A 126 4.48 -18.82 -4.19
C ARG A 126 3.30 -19.46 -4.93
N ARG A 127 2.11 -19.41 -4.36
CA ARG A 127 0.92 -20.02 -4.95
C ARG A 127 0.22 -19.12 -5.97
N GLU A 128 0.14 -17.82 -5.69
CA GLU A 128 -0.79 -16.92 -6.40
C GLU A 128 -0.08 -15.89 -7.28
N CYS A 129 1.17 -15.56 -7.01
CA CYS A 129 1.88 -14.48 -7.70
C CYS A 129 2.89 -14.93 -8.75
N ALA A 130 3.19 -16.23 -8.87
CA ALA A 130 4.17 -16.70 -9.86
C ALA A 130 3.78 -16.30 -11.30
N GLU A 131 2.48 -16.18 -11.56
CA GLU A 131 1.98 -15.80 -12.87
C GLU A 131 1.70 -14.30 -13.04
N HIS A 132 1.52 -13.54 -11.96
CA HIS A 132 1.04 -12.14 -12.01
C HIS A 132 2.06 -11.10 -11.52
N LEU A 133 3.14 -11.50 -10.88
CA LEU A 133 4.18 -10.61 -10.34
C LEU A 133 4.90 -9.81 -11.45
N VAL A 134 4.94 -10.36 -12.64
CA VAL A 134 5.61 -9.77 -13.80
C VAL A 134 4.94 -8.46 -14.24
N GLN A 135 3.63 -8.30 -14.02
CA GLN A 135 2.90 -7.12 -14.47
C GLN A 135 3.11 -5.90 -13.54
N ALA A 136 3.23 -6.13 -12.24
CA ALA A 136 3.41 -5.03 -11.27
C ALA A 136 4.84 -4.47 -11.26
N LEU A 137 5.83 -5.30 -11.62
CA LEU A 137 7.24 -4.89 -11.74
C LEU A 137 7.59 -4.33 -13.13
N GLY A 138 6.73 -4.51 -14.11
CA GLY A 138 6.95 -4.14 -15.51
C GLY A 138 6.90 -2.64 -15.81
N GLY A 139 6.65 -1.80 -14.83
CA GLY A 139 6.61 -0.34 -14.99
C GLY A 139 7.96 0.37 -14.91
N ALA A 140 9.05 -0.35 -14.67
CA ALA A 140 10.38 0.22 -14.59
C ALA A 140 11.23 -0.20 -15.81
N ARG A 141 11.03 0.47 -16.90
CA ARG A 141 12.03 0.57 -17.97
C ARG A 141 12.42 2.00 -18.18
#